data_79d5bb95b51d7e9e06fff1cf7a3764dd
#
_entry.id   79d5bb95b51d7e9e06fff1cf7a3764dd
#
_cell.length_a   1.000
_cell.length_b   1.000
_cell.length_c   1.000
_cell.angle_alpha   90.00
_cell.angle_beta   90.00
_cell.angle_gamma   90.00
#
_symmetry.space_group_name_H-M   'P 1'
#
loop_
_entity.id
_entity.type
_entity.pdbx_description
1 polymer ?
#
loop_
_entity_poly.entity_id
_entity_poly.type
_entity_poly.pdbx_seq_one_letter_code
_entity_poly.pdbx_strand_id
1 'polypeptide(L)'
;SIEGRVSVEYFSEGDQARKYAFKCHRVGKVVYPVNAIAFHPLLGTFATGGSDGGVSLWDGAHKKRLAQLQPFPTSVAALAFNADGSKLAIASSYCFEEGEKDHPKDELYVHTVLNHEVTPKASQPSA
;
A
#
# COMPACT_ATOMS: atom_id res chain seq x y z
N SER A 1 8.49 -3.53 5.55
CA SER A 1 9.25 -3.56 6.81
C SER A 1 8.35 -4.05 7.94
N ILE A 2 8.91 -4.76 8.89
CA ILE A 2 8.18 -5.22 10.08
C ILE A 2 7.85 -4.09 11.05
N GLU A 3 8.44 -2.92 10.86
CA GLU A 3 8.27 -1.76 11.73
C GLU A 3 7.16 -0.81 11.26
N GLY A 4 6.38 -1.19 10.25
CA GLY A 4 5.37 -0.31 9.68
C GLY A 4 5.97 0.93 9.04
N ARG A 5 7.04 0.76 8.26
CA ARG A 5 7.72 1.83 7.53
C ARG A 5 8.01 1.41 6.10
N VAL A 6 8.00 2.40 5.21
CA VAL A 6 8.41 2.24 3.81
C VAL A 6 9.49 3.28 3.53
N SER A 7 10.57 2.83 2.88
CA SER A 7 11.65 3.71 2.43
C SER A 7 11.50 3.96 0.94
N VAL A 8 11.56 5.20 0.54
CA VAL A 8 11.55 5.61 -0.87
C VAL A 8 12.97 6.01 -1.26
N GLU A 9 13.52 5.29 -2.23
CA GLU A 9 14.87 5.49 -2.72
C GLU A 9 14.85 5.64 -4.24
N TYR A 10 15.86 6.32 -4.77
CA TYR A 10 15.98 6.57 -6.20
C TYR A 10 17.24 5.93 -6.74
N PHE A 11 17.16 5.36 -7.96
CA PHE A 11 18.32 4.71 -8.57
C PHE A 11 19.37 5.69 -9.06
N SER A 12 18.96 6.90 -9.47
CA SER A 12 19.88 7.94 -9.91
C SER A 12 20.59 8.57 -8.72
N GLU A 13 21.93 8.70 -8.79
CA GLU A 13 22.69 9.35 -7.74
C GLU A 13 22.25 10.80 -7.51
N GLY A 14 21.89 11.51 -8.56
CA GLY A 14 21.41 12.89 -8.46
C GLY A 14 20.12 13.03 -7.69
N ASP A 15 19.35 11.96 -7.58
CA ASP A 15 18.07 11.95 -6.88
C ASP A 15 18.15 11.39 -5.46
N GLN A 16 19.29 10.87 -5.02
CA GLN A 16 19.42 10.26 -3.70
C GLN A 16 19.12 11.23 -2.54
N ALA A 17 19.36 12.52 -2.73
CA ALA A 17 19.01 13.52 -1.73
C ALA A 17 17.49 13.61 -1.47
N ARG A 18 16.67 13.08 -2.37
CA ARG A 18 15.21 13.06 -2.27
C ARG A 18 14.66 11.85 -1.54
N LYS A 19 15.50 10.87 -1.20
CA LYS A 19 15.08 9.66 -0.51
C LYS A 19 14.51 10.00 0.87
N TYR A 20 13.54 9.23 1.30
CA TYR A 20 12.90 9.41 2.60
C TYR A 20 12.24 8.11 3.05
N ALA A 21 11.85 8.05 4.32
CA ALA A 21 11.06 6.96 4.86
C ALA A 21 9.81 7.51 5.52
N PHE A 22 8.73 6.74 5.50
CA PHE A 22 7.49 7.14 6.14
C PHE A 22 6.87 5.98 6.93
N LYS A 23 6.07 6.33 7.93
CA LYS A 23 5.36 5.38 8.76
C LYS A 23 4.00 5.06 8.13
N CYS A 24 3.60 3.79 8.19
CA CYS A 24 2.31 3.34 7.69
C CYS A 24 1.91 2.06 8.44
N HIS A 25 0.66 1.61 8.25
CA HIS A 25 0.14 0.39 8.87
C HIS A 25 0.33 0.37 10.40
N ARG A 26 -0.08 1.46 11.03
CA ARG A 26 -0.05 1.63 12.49
C ARG A 26 -1.45 1.96 13.00
N VAL A 27 -1.80 1.36 14.14
CA VAL A 27 -3.05 1.67 14.85
C VAL A 27 -2.67 2.09 16.27
N GLY A 28 -2.75 3.40 16.55
CA GLY A 28 -2.26 3.96 17.81
C GLY A 28 -0.77 3.69 17.98
N LYS A 29 -0.40 2.96 19.03
CA LYS A 29 0.98 2.57 19.30
C LYS A 29 1.35 1.20 18.72
N VAL A 30 0.38 0.49 18.13
CA VAL A 30 0.61 -0.84 17.58
C VAL A 30 1.16 -0.69 16.16
N VAL A 31 2.26 -1.39 15.87
CA VAL A 31 2.97 -1.35 14.60
C VAL A 31 2.77 -2.68 13.89
N TYR A 32 2.39 -2.64 12.62
CA TYR A 32 2.16 -3.84 11.80
C TYR A 32 3.18 -3.91 10.66
N PRO A 33 3.65 -5.12 10.32
CA PRO A 33 4.52 -5.30 9.16
C PRO A 33 3.85 -4.86 7.86
N VAL A 34 4.65 -4.26 6.97
CA VAL A 34 4.25 -3.98 5.60
C VAL A 34 4.65 -5.20 4.76
N ASN A 35 3.66 -5.92 4.25
CA ASN A 35 3.88 -7.20 3.56
C ASN A 35 3.94 -7.08 2.06
N ALA A 36 3.32 -6.04 1.49
CA ALA A 36 3.19 -5.93 0.04
C ALA A 36 3.26 -4.49 -0.42
N ILE A 37 3.87 -4.28 -1.57
CA ILE A 37 3.95 -2.99 -2.26
C ILE A 37 3.71 -3.26 -3.74
N ALA A 38 2.87 -2.42 -4.37
CA ALA A 38 2.63 -2.51 -5.81
C ALA A 38 2.57 -1.11 -6.41
N PHE A 39 3.27 -0.89 -7.51
CA PHE A 39 3.25 0.38 -8.23
C PHE A 39 2.14 0.41 -9.26
N HIS A 40 1.46 1.56 -9.38
CA HIS A 40 0.55 1.79 -10.48
C HIS A 40 1.37 1.85 -11.79
N PRO A 41 0.96 1.11 -12.84
CA PRO A 41 1.80 0.96 -14.04
C PRO A 41 2.00 2.25 -14.84
N LEU A 42 1.11 3.23 -14.71
CA LEU A 42 1.13 4.43 -15.54
C LEU A 42 1.40 5.73 -14.77
N LEU A 43 1.04 5.80 -13.50
CA LEU A 43 1.04 7.05 -12.74
C LEU A 43 2.17 7.19 -11.71
N GLY A 44 2.94 6.12 -11.47
CA GLY A 44 4.04 6.15 -10.53
C GLY A 44 3.64 6.22 -9.05
N THR A 45 2.37 6.20 -8.76
CA THR A 45 1.85 6.08 -7.40
C THR A 45 1.87 4.60 -6.98
N PHE A 46 1.73 4.31 -5.71
CA PHE A 46 1.87 2.93 -5.24
C PHE A 46 0.93 2.61 -4.08
N ALA A 47 0.70 1.31 -3.89
CA ALA A 47 -0.10 0.80 -2.80
C ALA A 47 0.78 0.03 -1.82
N THR A 48 0.44 0.10 -0.53
CA THR A 48 1.04 -0.74 0.50
C THR A 48 -0.05 -1.56 1.18
N GLY A 49 0.29 -2.80 1.54
CA GLY A 49 -0.60 -3.68 2.28
C GLY A 49 0.12 -4.23 3.51
N GLY A 50 -0.57 -4.31 4.63
CA GLY A 50 0.05 -4.69 5.90
C GLY A 50 -0.69 -5.78 6.65
N SER A 51 -0.07 -6.23 7.73
CA SER A 51 -0.64 -7.24 8.62
C SER A 51 -1.87 -6.76 9.38
N ASP A 52 -2.12 -5.45 9.38
CA ASP A 52 -3.33 -4.85 9.95
C ASP A 52 -4.57 -5.04 9.05
N GLY A 53 -4.42 -5.67 7.89
CA GLY A 53 -5.49 -5.80 6.90
C GLY A 53 -5.71 -4.54 6.08
N GLY A 54 -4.91 -3.52 6.27
CA GLY A 54 -5.07 -2.23 5.59
C GLY A 54 -4.37 -2.18 4.25
N VAL A 55 -4.96 -1.41 3.32
CA VAL A 55 -4.35 -1.05 2.05
C VAL A 55 -4.40 0.47 1.93
N SER A 56 -3.26 1.09 1.68
CA SER A 56 -3.16 2.54 1.46
C SER A 56 -2.52 2.82 0.12
N LEU A 57 -2.93 3.92 -0.50
CA LEU A 57 -2.42 4.37 -1.80
C LEU A 57 -1.67 5.68 -1.60
N TRP A 58 -0.48 5.78 -2.16
CA TRP A 58 0.49 6.82 -1.87
C TRP A 58 1.00 7.54 -3.11
N ASP A 59 1.21 8.84 -2.97
CA ASP A 59 1.97 9.65 -3.91
C ASP A 59 3.37 9.85 -3.34
N GLY A 60 4.33 9.05 -3.84
CA GLY A 60 5.70 9.08 -3.33
C GLY A 60 6.43 10.39 -3.60
N ALA A 61 6.16 11.02 -4.75
CA ALA A 61 6.83 12.28 -5.12
C ALA A 61 6.41 13.45 -4.22
N HIS A 62 5.13 13.49 -3.83
CA HIS A 62 4.59 14.58 -2.99
C HIS A 62 4.46 14.19 -1.52
N LYS A 63 4.88 12.97 -1.14
CA LYS A 63 4.85 12.45 0.23
C LYS A 63 3.45 12.51 0.86
N LYS A 64 2.43 12.13 0.09
CA LYS A 64 1.02 12.19 0.50
C LYS A 64 0.34 10.84 0.37
N ARG A 65 -0.55 10.54 1.33
CA ARG A 65 -1.48 9.42 1.17
C ARG A 65 -2.66 9.88 0.31
N LEU A 66 -2.94 9.13 -0.74
CA LEU A 66 -4.04 9.43 -1.65
C LEU A 66 -5.35 8.83 -1.20
N ALA A 67 -5.32 7.62 -0.67
CA ALA A 67 -6.52 6.90 -0.23
C ALA A 67 -6.16 5.80 0.75
N GLN A 68 -7.16 5.38 1.51
CA GLN A 68 -7.08 4.23 2.41
C GLN A 68 -8.34 3.41 2.22
N LEU A 69 -8.19 2.15 1.83
CA LEU A 69 -9.32 1.26 1.61
C LEU A 69 -9.85 0.74 2.94
N GLN A 70 -11.09 0.21 2.93
CA GLN A 70 -11.65 -0.46 4.11
C GLN A 70 -10.77 -1.64 4.49
N PRO A 71 -10.51 -1.88 5.79
CA PRO A 71 -9.67 -3.00 6.20
C PRO A 71 -10.24 -4.34 5.74
N PHE A 72 -9.34 -5.23 5.31
CA PHE A 72 -9.70 -6.60 4.95
C PHE A 72 -9.72 -7.49 6.19
N PRO A 73 -10.34 -8.69 6.11
CA PRO A 73 -10.55 -9.53 7.30
C PRO A 73 -9.30 -10.01 8.00
N THR A 74 -8.17 -10.13 7.28
CA THR A 74 -6.89 -10.51 7.84
C THR A 74 -5.76 -9.80 7.10
N SER A 75 -4.52 -10.20 7.33
CA SER A 75 -3.34 -9.59 6.73
C SER A 75 -3.46 -9.49 5.21
N VAL A 76 -2.95 -8.41 4.66
CA VAL A 76 -2.76 -8.29 3.21
C VAL A 76 -1.40 -8.90 2.88
N ALA A 77 -1.41 -10.01 2.15
CA ALA A 77 -0.20 -10.76 1.83
C ALA A 77 0.42 -10.36 0.50
N ALA A 78 -0.39 -9.88 -0.45
CA ALA A 78 0.09 -9.50 -1.77
C ALA A 78 -0.84 -8.48 -2.42
N LEU A 79 -0.28 -7.65 -3.28
CA LEU A 79 -0.97 -6.64 -4.06
C LEU A 79 -0.46 -6.67 -5.50
N ALA A 80 -1.33 -6.45 -6.48
CA ALA A 80 -0.92 -6.31 -7.87
C ALA A 80 -1.94 -5.48 -8.65
N PHE A 81 -1.45 -4.49 -9.39
CA PHE A 81 -2.27 -3.78 -10.37
C PHE A 81 -2.35 -4.55 -11.68
N ASN A 82 -3.47 -4.42 -12.40
CA ASN A 82 -3.54 -4.92 -13.77
C ASN A 82 -2.78 -3.97 -14.72
N ALA A 83 -2.73 -4.33 -16.01
CA ALA A 83 -1.87 -3.66 -16.99
C ALA A 83 -2.16 -2.15 -17.17
N ASP A 84 -3.40 -1.72 -17.03
CA ASP A 84 -3.78 -0.30 -17.15
C ASP A 84 -4.01 0.39 -15.80
N GLY A 85 -3.86 -0.32 -14.69
CA GLY A 85 -4.05 0.23 -13.35
C GLY A 85 -5.49 0.44 -12.93
N SER A 86 -6.47 -0.04 -13.69
CA SER A 86 -7.89 0.13 -13.38
C SER A 86 -8.40 -0.84 -12.30
N LYS A 87 -7.63 -1.89 -12.02
CA LYS A 87 -7.96 -2.90 -11.02
C LYS A 87 -6.77 -3.16 -10.12
N LEU A 88 -7.04 -3.40 -8.85
CA LEU A 88 -6.03 -3.78 -7.86
C LEU A 88 -6.45 -5.13 -7.25
N ALA A 89 -5.64 -6.15 -7.44
CA ALA A 89 -5.84 -7.45 -6.80
C ALA A 89 -5.23 -7.42 -5.41
N ILE A 90 -5.97 -7.89 -4.42
CA ILE A 90 -5.59 -7.87 -3.01
C ILE A 90 -5.75 -9.26 -2.44
N ALA A 91 -4.64 -9.90 -2.06
CA ALA A 91 -4.68 -11.20 -1.42
C ALA A 91 -4.74 -10.99 0.10
N SER A 92 -5.86 -11.38 0.70
CA SER A 92 -6.06 -11.35 2.14
C SER A 92 -5.82 -12.75 2.68
N SER A 93 -4.72 -12.93 3.40
CA SER A 93 -4.29 -14.24 3.89
C SER A 93 -3.55 -14.06 5.21
N TYR A 94 -3.89 -14.87 6.21
CA TYR A 94 -3.20 -14.82 7.48
C TYR A 94 -1.75 -15.29 7.31
N CYS A 95 -0.80 -14.44 7.70
CA CYS A 95 0.63 -14.69 7.53
C CYS A 95 1.28 -15.30 8.79
N PHE A 96 0.48 -15.83 9.71
CA PHE A 96 0.92 -16.49 10.94
C PHE A 96 1.79 -15.60 11.86
N GLU A 97 1.62 -14.28 11.78
CA GLU A 97 2.37 -13.32 12.59
C GLU A 97 2.07 -13.43 14.09
N GLU A 98 0.97 -14.06 14.46
CA GLU A 98 0.59 -14.35 15.85
C GLU A 98 0.62 -15.86 16.17
N GLY A 99 1.31 -16.66 15.32
CA GLY A 99 1.34 -18.11 15.46
C GLY A 99 0.09 -18.79 14.92
N GLU A 100 -0.05 -20.09 15.19
CA GLU A 100 -1.24 -20.83 14.76
C GLU A 100 -2.45 -20.44 15.61
N LYS A 101 -3.51 -20.02 14.95
CA LYS A 101 -4.79 -19.70 15.56
C LYS A 101 -5.89 -19.76 14.52
N ASP A 102 -7.15 -19.77 14.97
CA ASP A 102 -8.27 -19.62 14.05
C ASP A 102 -8.19 -18.26 13.36
N HIS A 103 -8.34 -18.24 12.06
CA HIS A 103 -8.25 -17.02 11.25
C HIS A 103 -9.24 -17.09 10.08
N PRO A 104 -9.60 -15.93 9.49
CA PRO A 104 -10.38 -15.91 8.27
C PRO A 104 -9.69 -16.71 7.16
N LYS A 105 -10.47 -17.35 6.30
CA LYS A 105 -9.91 -18.07 5.16
C LYS A 105 -9.25 -17.11 4.18
N ASP A 106 -8.33 -17.64 3.37
CA ASP A 106 -7.66 -16.89 2.33
C ASP A 106 -8.66 -16.44 1.26
N GLU A 107 -8.61 -15.18 0.87
CA GLU A 107 -9.49 -14.63 -0.14
C GLU A 107 -8.72 -13.68 -1.06
N LEU A 108 -9.14 -13.65 -2.32
CA LEU A 108 -8.62 -12.71 -3.31
C LEU A 108 -9.72 -11.70 -3.64
N TYR A 109 -9.43 -10.44 -3.41
CA TYR A 109 -10.33 -9.34 -3.74
C TYR A 109 -9.83 -8.59 -4.96
N VAL A 110 -10.75 -8.12 -5.78
CA VAL A 110 -10.42 -7.24 -6.91
C VAL A 110 -11.12 -5.90 -6.68
N HIS A 111 -10.32 -4.88 -6.40
CA HIS A 111 -10.81 -3.52 -6.18
C HIS A 111 -10.79 -2.74 -7.49
N THR A 112 -11.92 -2.13 -7.84
CA THR A 112 -11.97 -1.19 -8.98
C THR A 112 -11.35 0.12 -8.53
N VAL A 113 -10.24 0.48 -9.18
CA VAL A 113 -9.45 1.66 -8.81
C VAL A 113 -10.13 2.92 -9.35
N LEU A 114 -10.33 3.89 -8.47
CA LEU A 114 -10.87 5.21 -8.84
C LEU A 114 -9.72 6.17 -9.11
N ASN A 115 -9.92 7.11 -10.04
CA ASN A 115 -8.86 8.03 -10.46
C ASN A 115 -8.24 8.78 -9.28
N HIS A 116 -9.06 9.29 -8.36
CA HIS A 116 -8.54 10.06 -7.22
C HIS A 116 -7.68 9.23 -6.26
N GLU A 117 -7.79 7.89 -6.31
CA GLU A 117 -7.02 7.00 -5.43
C GLU A 117 -5.57 6.85 -5.88
N VAL A 118 -5.28 7.09 -7.15
CA VAL A 118 -3.96 6.80 -7.74
C VAL A 118 -3.35 7.98 -8.49
N THR A 119 -4.09 9.07 -8.71
CA THR A 119 -3.58 10.24 -9.43
C THR A 119 -2.73 11.10 -8.50
N PRO A 120 -1.49 11.47 -8.91
CA PRO A 120 -0.63 12.35 -8.11
C PRO A 120 -1.33 13.65 -7.71
N LYS A 121 -1.03 14.14 -6.53
CA LYS A 121 -1.68 15.35 -5.97
C LYS A 121 -1.55 16.57 -6.87
N ALA A 122 -0.39 16.74 -7.51
CA ALA A 122 -0.15 17.88 -8.41
C ALA A 122 -1.03 17.84 -9.67
N SER A 123 -1.57 16.66 -10.04
CA SER A 123 -2.41 16.45 -11.22
C SER A 123 -3.89 16.36 -10.90
N GLN A 124 -4.26 16.42 -9.63
CA GLN A 124 -5.67 16.35 -9.24
C GLN A 124 -6.33 17.71 -9.37
N PRO A 125 -7.60 17.75 -9.81
CA PRO A 125 -8.31 19.02 -9.86
C PRO A 125 -8.52 19.58 -8.47
N SER A 126 -8.59 20.92 -8.38
CA SER A 126 -8.91 21.61 -7.13
C SER A 126 -10.34 21.28 -6.71
N ALA A 127 -10.52 21.05 -5.43
CA ALA A 127 -11.86 20.80 -4.88
C ALA A 127 -12.70 22.08 -4.87
#